data_aa3636b263a2d1ac915ab87552025fe5
#
_entry.id   aa3636b263a2d1ac915ab87552025fe5
#
_cell.length_a   1.000
_cell.length_b   1.000
_cell.length_c   1.000
_cell.angle_alpha   90.00
_cell.angle_beta   90.00
_cell.angle_gamma   90.00
#
_symmetry.space_group_name_H-M   'P 1'
#
loop_
_entity.id
_entity.type
_entity.pdbx_description
1 polymer ?
#
loop_
_entity_poly.entity_id
_entity_poly.type
_entity_poly.pdbx_seq_one_letter_code
_entity_poly.pdbx_strand_id
1 'polypeptide(L)'
;MKRKYFVLLFISLAFISSNVFSQASTDRRPPKEKWDYVQIQATVQAIDHMKREVTLMGPNGNIVTVDVDEDVKRLNEVKVGDVVATEYWVYLRAEFRDPTADELKVPLIAVEEGGEAPSGMAPSAAVGAIVKAVVTIEIINLPAMVVTVKGPRGRYVSVAVENQEIIKELNVGEVVIMTYAEAMAISLKKIK
;
A
#
# COMPACT_ATOMS: atom_id res chain seq x y z
N MET A 1 -70.47 14.71 -56.22
CA MET A 1 -69.01 14.38 -56.00
C MET A 1 -68.58 14.94 -54.68
N LYS A 2 -68.44 14.07 -53.63
CA LYS A 2 -68.04 14.49 -52.29
C LYS A 2 -66.63 13.87 -52.05
N ARG A 3 -65.59 14.72 -51.99
CA ARG A 3 -64.26 14.38 -51.67
C ARG A 3 -64.11 14.21 -50.13
N LYS A 4 -63.85 13.00 -49.68
CA LYS A 4 -63.49 12.70 -48.27
C LYS A 4 -62.01 12.97 -48.08
N TYR A 5 -61.66 13.93 -47.23
CA TYR A 5 -60.26 14.13 -46.77
C TYR A 5 -59.99 13.17 -45.63
N PHE A 6 -59.04 12.26 -45.89
CA PHE A 6 -58.57 11.35 -44.91
C PHE A 6 -57.39 12.03 -44.19
N VAL A 7 -57.60 12.46 -42.96
CA VAL A 7 -56.55 13.07 -42.13
C VAL A 7 -55.77 11.91 -41.48
N LEU A 8 -54.56 11.68 -41.93
CA LEU A 8 -53.61 10.76 -41.30
C LEU A 8 -52.94 11.46 -40.13
N LEU A 9 -53.32 11.08 -38.90
CA LEU A 9 -52.70 11.55 -37.68
C LEU A 9 -51.40 10.74 -37.48
N PHE A 10 -50.25 11.35 -37.77
CA PHE A 10 -48.92 10.78 -37.43
C PHE A 10 -48.67 11.02 -35.94
N ILE A 11 -48.84 9.95 -35.15
CA ILE A 11 -48.34 9.94 -33.76
C ILE A 11 -46.86 9.64 -33.82
N SER A 12 -46.02 10.68 -33.74
CA SER A 12 -44.59 10.53 -33.54
C SER A 12 -44.34 10.14 -32.08
N LEU A 13 -44.11 8.85 -31.87
CA LEU A 13 -43.61 8.31 -30.60
C LEU A 13 -42.15 8.72 -30.43
N ALA A 14 -41.90 9.84 -29.74
CA ALA A 14 -40.57 10.25 -29.36
C ALA A 14 -40.04 9.26 -28.31
N PHE A 15 -39.17 8.34 -28.75
CA PHE A 15 -38.30 7.55 -27.82
C PHE A 15 -37.35 8.52 -27.12
N ILE A 16 -37.69 8.93 -25.93
CA ILE A 16 -36.74 9.57 -25.02
C ILE A 16 -35.82 8.47 -24.53
N SER A 17 -34.70 8.28 -25.23
CA SER A 17 -33.58 7.51 -24.74
C SER A 17 -32.99 8.23 -23.53
N SER A 18 -33.47 7.91 -22.34
CA SER A 18 -32.79 8.30 -21.10
C SER A 18 -31.46 7.60 -21.10
N ASN A 19 -30.41 8.29 -21.54
CA ASN A 19 -29.05 7.94 -21.21
C ASN A 19 -28.93 8.04 -19.70
N VAL A 20 -29.13 6.91 -19.02
CA VAL A 20 -28.69 6.75 -17.64
C VAL A 20 -27.17 6.77 -17.71
N PHE A 21 -26.59 7.97 -17.66
CA PHE A 21 -25.22 8.12 -17.26
C PHE A 21 -25.16 7.58 -15.84
N SER A 22 -24.72 6.33 -15.70
CA SER A 22 -24.19 5.84 -14.45
C SER A 22 -23.07 6.82 -14.10
N GLN A 23 -23.34 7.76 -13.24
CA GLN A 23 -22.30 8.53 -12.57
C GLN A 23 -21.51 7.51 -11.77
N ALA A 24 -20.41 7.07 -12.34
CA ALA A 24 -19.38 6.43 -11.55
C ALA A 24 -19.10 7.41 -10.41
N SER A 25 -19.51 7.07 -9.21
CA SER A 25 -19.21 7.83 -8.01
C SER A 25 -17.70 7.76 -7.84
N THR A 26 -17.01 8.79 -8.33
CA THR A 26 -15.59 8.94 -8.06
C THR A 26 -15.50 9.24 -6.57
N ASP A 27 -15.38 8.20 -5.78
CA ASP A 27 -15.13 8.35 -4.35
C ASP A 27 -13.80 9.10 -4.21
N ARG A 28 -13.88 10.34 -3.74
CA ARG A 28 -12.74 11.24 -3.58
C ARG A 28 -12.35 11.38 -2.12
N ARG A 29 -12.58 10.33 -1.33
CA ARG A 29 -12.06 10.32 0.03
C ARG A 29 -10.54 10.52 0.01
N PRO A 30 -9.99 11.30 0.94
CA PRO A 30 -8.53 11.43 1.01
C PRO A 30 -7.91 10.07 1.30
N PRO A 31 -6.73 9.78 0.75
CA PRO A 31 -5.98 8.58 1.08
C PRO A 31 -5.80 8.46 2.59
N LYS A 32 -5.86 7.24 3.10
CA LYS A 32 -5.52 6.93 4.49
C LYS A 32 -4.13 6.31 4.52
N GLU A 33 -3.32 6.82 5.41
CA GLU A 33 -1.94 6.38 5.57
C GLU A 33 -1.69 5.98 7.01
N LYS A 34 -0.93 4.91 7.18
CA LYS A 34 -0.47 4.44 8.48
C LYS A 34 1.02 4.19 8.42
N TRP A 35 1.69 4.67 9.42
CA TRP A 35 3.10 4.43 9.66
C TRP A 35 3.23 3.69 10.99
N ASP A 36 3.90 2.56 10.95
CA ASP A 36 4.38 1.87 12.14
C ASP A 36 5.90 1.87 12.10
N TYR A 37 6.52 2.13 13.24
CA TYR A 37 7.93 1.93 13.37
C TYR A 37 8.24 1.18 14.67
N VAL A 38 9.20 0.27 14.56
CA VAL A 38 9.66 -0.50 15.70
C VAL A 38 11.17 -0.38 15.77
N GLN A 39 11.68 0.00 16.93
CA GLN A 39 13.11 -0.07 17.19
C GLN A 39 13.43 -1.49 17.65
N ILE A 40 14.26 -2.20 16.89
CA ILE A 40 14.70 -3.55 17.21
C ILE A 40 16.21 -3.55 17.45
N GLN A 41 16.64 -4.46 18.31
CA GLN A 41 18.06 -4.75 18.45
C GLN A 41 18.42 -5.91 17.53
N ALA A 42 19.52 -5.76 16.81
CA ALA A 42 20.02 -6.80 15.91
C ALA A 42 21.51 -7.02 16.14
N THR A 43 21.95 -8.25 15.94
CA THR A 43 23.37 -8.60 16.03
C THR A 43 24.01 -8.59 14.65
N VAL A 44 25.12 -7.92 14.50
CA VAL A 44 25.90 -7.91 13.26
C VAL A 44 26.50 -9.29 13.01
N GLN A 45 26.08 -9.94 11.94
CA GLN A 45 26.55 -11.26 11.52
C GLN A 45 27.70 -11.15 10.51
N ALA A 46 27.64 -10.19 9.62
CA ALA A 46 28.66 -9.89 8.63
C ALA A 46 28.67 -8.40 8.32
N ILE A 47 29.81 -7.90 7.85
CA ILE A 47 29.96 -6.52 7.39
C ILE A 47 30.96 -6.45 6.24
N ASP A 48 30.58 -5.79 5.17
CA ASP A 48 31.46 -5.40 4.07
C ASP A 48 31.60 -3.88 4.07
N HIS A 49 32.71 -3.38 4.60
CA HIS A 49 32.97 -1.95 4.69
C HIS A 49 33.16 -1.28 3.31
N MET A 50 33.63 -2.03 2.29
CA MET A 50 33.85 -1.48 0.95
C MET A 50 32.55 -1.29 0.20
N LYS A 51 31.66 -2.26 0.31
CA LYS A 51 30.32 -2.16 -0.28
C LYS A 51 29.32 -1.43 0.62
N ARG A 52 29.70 -1.19 1.88
CA ARG A 52 28.83 -0.65 2.93
C ARG A 52 27.61 -1.52 3.21
N GLU A 53 27.76 -2.85 3.10
CA GLU A 53 26.72 -3.83 3.40
C GLU A 53 26.88 -4.37 4.82
N VAL A 54 25.78 -4.47 5.57
CA VAL A 54 25.75 -5.06 6.91
C VAL A 54 24.69 -6.15 6.94
N THR A 55 25.07 -7.34 7.35
CA THR A 55 24.15 -8.44 7.61
C THR A 55 23.80 -8.48 9.09
N LEU A 56 22.52 -8.36 9.38
CA LEU A 56 21.96 -8.28 10.73
C LEU A 56 21.10 -9.50 11.03
N MET A 57 21.20 -10.00 12.25
CA MET A 57 20.30 -11.01 12.78
C MET A 57 19.40 -10.38 13.84
N GLY A 58 18.10 -10.40 13.57
CA GLY A 58 17.07 -9.92 14.50
C GLY A 58 16.84 -10.89 15.67
N PRO A 59 16.02 -10.49 16.64
CA PRO A 59 15.77 -11.26 17.87
C PRO A 59 15.14 -12.62 17.62
N ASN A 60 14.43 -12.79 16.52
CA ASN A 60 13.76 -14.04 16.14
C ASN A 60 14.64 -14.93 15.23
N GLY A 61 15.92 -14.58 15.05
CA GLY A 61 16.86 -15.32 14.21
C GLY A 61 16.72 -15.05 12.70
N ASN A 62 15.84 -14.17 12.28
CA ASN A 62 15.74 -13.71 10.90
C ASN A 62 16.98 -12.89 10.53
N ILE A 63 17.52 -13.15 9.34
CA ILE A 63 18.74 -12.51 8.83
C ILE A 63 18.35 -11.61 7.66
N VAL A 64 18.90 -10.38 7.65
CA VAL A 64 18.73 -9.43 6.57
C VAL A 64 20.05 -8.74 6.27
N THR A 65 20.37 -8.55 5.00
CA THR A 65 21.51 -7.71 4.57
C THR A 65 20.97 -6.38 4.09
N VAL A 66 21.59 -5.32 4.51
CA VAL A 66 21.18 -3.95 4.23
C VAL A 66 22.36 -3.11 3.77
N ASP A 67 22.09 -2.24 2.82
CA ASP A 67 23.01 -1.20 2.40
C ASP A 67 23.00 -0.06 3.41
N VAL A 68 24.18 0.39 3.81
CA VAL A 68 24.33 1.47 4.79
C VAL A 68 24.65 2.77 4.08
N ASP A 69 23.76 3.76 4.22
CA ASP A 69 23.93 5.08 3.62
C ASP A 69 25.26 5.73 3.98
N GLU A 70 25.79 6.57 3.07
CA GLU A 70 27.03 7.30 3.25
C GLU A 70 27.01 8.28 4.43
N ASP A 71 25.83 8.69 4.88
CA ASP A 71 25.66 9.56 6.04
C ASP A 71 25.98 8.87 7.37
N VAL A 72 26.05 7.53 7.40
CA VAL A 72 26.54 6.77 8.55
C VAL A 72 28.07 6.80 8.57
N LYS A 73 28.65 7.85 9.13
CA LYS A 73 30.12 8.10 9.11
C LYS A 73 30.94 7.12 9.95
N ARG A 74 30.31 6.44 10.93
CA ARG A 74 31.02 5.56 11.87
C ARG A 74 30.86 4.08 11.59
N LEU A 75 30.53 3.71 10.34
CA LEU A 75 30.37 2.31 9.95
C LEU A 75 31.65 1.48 10.21
N ASN A 76 32.82 2.08 10.06
CA ASN A 76 34.12 1.44 10.31
C ASN A 76 34.37 1.02 11.77
N GLU A 77 33.58 1.53 12.72
CA GLU A 77 33.64 1.14 14.13
C GLU A 77 32.78 -0.09 14.46
N VAL A 78 31.90 -0.48 13.53
CA VAL A 78 31.00 -1.61 13.68
C VAL A 78 31.72 -2.90 13.33
N LYS A 79 31.54 -3.93 14.14
CA LYS A 79 32.16 -5.24 14.00
C LYS A 79 31.15 -6.36 14.10
N VAL A 80 31.47 -7.50 13.52
CA VAL A 80 30.72 -8.75 13.74
C VAL A 80 30.61 -9.03 15.22
N GLY A 81 29.40 -9.38 15.67
CA GLY A 81 29.06 -9.60 17.07
C GLY A 81 28.56 -8.35 17.81
N ASP A 82 28.70 -7.17 17.24
CA ASP A 82 28.12 -5.97 17.86
C ASP A 82 26.57 -6.04 17.84
N VAL A 83 25.97 -5.52 18.92
CA VAL A 83 24.52 -5.30 18.96
C VAL A 83 24.25 -3.85 18.59
N VAL A 84 23.42 -3.66 17.59
CA VAL A 84 23.04 -2.36 17.07
C VAL A 84 21.54 -2.14 17.21
N ALA A 85 21.14 -0.90 17.44
CA ALA A 85 19.74 -0.51 17.30
C ALA A 85 19.45 -0.27 15.83
N THR A 86 18.36 -0.83 15.34
CA THR A 86 17.85 -0.60 13.99
C THR A 86 16.38 -0.21 14.07
N GLU A 87 15.96 0.65 13.18
CA GLU A 87 14.58 1.10 13.04
C GLU A 87 13.97 0.36 11.84
N TYR A 88 12.86 -0.29 12.10
CA TYR A 88 12.06 -0.96 11.08
C TYR A 88 10.76 -0.20 10.90
N TRP A 89 10.49 0.20 9.68
CA TRP A 89 9.36 1.00 9.28
C TRP A 89 8.42 0.19 8.41
N VAL A 90 7.13 0.29 8.71
CA VAL A 90 6.07 -0.25 7.87
C VAL A 90 5.18 0.90 7.44
N TYR A 91 4.94 1.00 6.16
CA TYR A 91 4.03 1.95 5.57
C TYR A 91 2.87 1.25 4.90
N LEU A 92 1.67 1.69 5.19
CA LEU A 92 0.45 1.25 4.55
C LEU A 92 -0.34 2.47 4.07
N ARG A 93 -0.71 2.50 2.79
CA ARG A 93 -1.56 3.51 2.19
C ARG A 93 -2.74 2.86 1.50
N ALA A 94 -3.94 3.39 1.73
CA ALA A 94 -5.17 3.01 1.05
C ALA A 94 -5.72 4.21 0.28
N GLU A 95 -5.90 4.08 -1.03
CA GLU A 95 -6.49 5.09 -1.90
C GLU A 95 -7.89 4.63 -2.32
N PHE A 96 -8.89 5.44 -2.00
CA PHE A 96 -10.31 5.19 -2.28
C PHE A 96 -10.68 5.90 -3.58
N ARG A 97 -10.35 5.28 -4.69
CA ARG A 97 -10.61 5.77 -6.05
C ARG A 97 -10.68 4.63 -7.04
N ASP A 98 -11.25 4.88 -8.18
CA ASP A 98 -11.21 3.92 -9.27
C ASP A 98 -9.76 3.64 -9.71
N PRO A 99 -9.42 2.38 -9.98
CA PRO A 99 -8.13 2.02 -10.56
C PRO A 99 -7.97 2.63 -11.96
N THR A 100 -6.76 3.04 -12.28
CA THR A 100 -6.41 3.44 -13.64
C THR A 100 -6.40 2.25 -14.60
N ALA A 101 -6.43 2.51 -15.91
CA ALA A 101 -6.34 1.46 -16.92
C ALA A 101 -5.05 0.62 -16.80
N ASP A 102 -3.95 1.24 -16.37
CA ASP A 102 -2.68 0.54 -16.18
C ASP A 102 -2.67 -0.28 -14.88
N GLU A 103 -3.29 0.20 -13.80
CA GLU A 103 -3.48 -0.57 -12.57
C GLU A 103 -4.40 -1.78 -12.78
N LEU A 104 -5.38 -1.68 -13.69
CA LEU A 104 -6.20 -2.84 -14.07
C LEU A 104 -5.45 -3.87 -14.91
N LYS A 105 -4.50 -3.44 -15.77
CA LYS A 105 -3.66 -4.35 -16.54
C LYS A 105 -2.63 -5.06 -15.67
N VAL A 106 -2.06 -4.35 -14.70
CA VAL A 106 -1.06 -4.87 -13.75
C VAL A 106 -1.56 -4.59 -12.34
N PRO A 107 -2.55 -5.37 -11.86
CA PRO A 107 -3.20 -5.09 -10.57
C PRO A 107 -2.35 -5.44 -9.34
N LEU A 108 -1.16 -5.98 -9.55
CA LEU A 108 -0.18 -6.26 -8.50
C LEU A 108 1.22 -5.92 -9.00
N ILE A 109 1.85 -4.98 -8.34
CA ILE A 109 3.25 -4.63 -8.52
C ILE A 109 3.96 -4.95 -7.21
N ALA A 110 5.02 -5.73 -7.27
CA ALA A 110 5.91 -5.99 -6.14
C ALA A 110 7.35 -5.72 -6.58
N VAL A 111 8.02 -4.86 -5.83
CA VAL A 111 9.45 -4.56 -6.01
C VAL A 111 10.15 -5.03 -4.75
N GLU A 112 11.04 -5.99 -4.89
CA GLU A 112 11.69 -6.65 -3.75
C GLU A 112 12.99 -5.98 -3.32
N GLU A 113 13.57 -5.07 -4.11
CA GLU A 113 14.79 -4.34 -3.73
C GLU A 113 14.85 -2.97 -4.43
N GLY A 114 15.31 -1.95 -3.71
CA GLY A 114 15.79 -0.69 -4.29
C GLY A 114 14.71 0.25 -4.83
N GLY A 115 13.51 0.22 -4.30
CA GLY A 115 12.49 1.22 -4.62
C GLY A 115 12.75 2.55 -3.91
N GLU A 116 12.25 3.66 -4.48
CA GLU A 116 12.26 4.95 -3.80
C GLU A 116 11.40 4.88 -2.53
N ALA A 117 11.98 5.26 -1.39
CA ALA A 117 11.27 5.27 -0.12
C ALA A 117 10.05 6.19 -0.21
N PRO A 118 8.86 5.76 0.26
CA PRO A 118 7.70 6.64 0.31
C PRO A 118 8.01 7.93 1.07
N SER A 119 7.38 9.03 0.67
CA SER A 119 7.55 10.32 1.34
C SER A 119 7.19 10.21 2.83
N GLY A 120 8.09 10.63 3.70
CA GLY A 120 7.95 10.54 5.16
C GLY A 120 8.82 9.49 5.84
N MET A 121 9.43 8.55 5.10
CA MET A 121 10.50 7.70 5.63
C MET A 121 11.82 8.48 5.77
N ALA A 122 12.67 8.01 6.69
CA ALA A 122 14.02 8.58 6.81
C ALA A 122 14.76 8.44 5.46
N PRO A 123 15.47 9.49 4.99
CA PRO A 123 16.18 9.45 3.71
C PRO A 123 17.22 8.33 3.60
N SER A 124 17.71 7.84 4.73
CA SER A 124 18.68 6.74 4.85
C SER A 124 18.02 5.36 5.00
N ALA A 125 16.69 5.26 4.86
CA ALA A 125 16.03 3.97 5.00
C ALA A 125 16.23 3.12 3.74
N ALA A 126 16.81 1.92 3.90
CA ALA A 126 16.82 0.92 2.85
C ALA A 126 15.41 0.33 2.69
N VAL A 127 14.84 0.43 1.50
CA VAL A 127 13.51 -0.15 1.21
C VAL A 127 13.69 -1.61 0.87
N GLY A 128 13.12 -2.50 1.70
CA GLY A 128 13.19 -3.94 1.48
C GLY A 128 12.12 -4.48 0.54
N ALA A 129 10.92 -3.89 0.54
CA ALA A 129 9.84 -4.29 -0.34
C ALA A 129 8.82 -3.16 -0.52
N ILE A 130 8.31 -3.01 -1.73
CA ILE A 130 7.14 -2.19 -2.02
C ILE A 130 6.14 -3.07 -2.76
N VAL A 131 4.92 -3.15 -2.25
CA VAL A 131 3.83 -3.87 -2.91
C VAL A 131 2.67 -2.89 -3.12
N LYS A 132 2.26 -2.74 -4.38
CA LYS A 132 1.05 -2.00 -4.74
C LYS A 132 0.06 -2.97 -5.36
N ALA A 133 -1.18 -2.98 -4.88
CA ALA A 133 -2.21 -3.89 -5.33
C ALA A 133 -3.57 -3.22 -5.43
N VAL A 134 -4.34 -3.58 -6.45
CA VAL A 134 -5.77 -3.32 -6.53
C VAL A 134 -6.48 -4.43 -5.77
N VAL A 135 -7.17 -4.08 -4.70
CA VAL A 135 -7.84 -5.05 -3.81
C VAL A 135 -9.32 -4.73 -3.70
N THR A 136 -10.11 -5.72 -3.29
CA THR A 136 -11.54 -5.55 -3.00
C THR A 136 -11.79 -5.82 -1.52
N ILE A 137 -12.56 -4.97 -0.86
CA ILE A 137 -13.01 -5.20 0.51
C ILE A 137 -14.04 -6.33 0.50
N GLU A 138 -13.74 -7.43 1.20
CA GLU A 138 -14.62 -8.60 1.26
C GLU A 138 -15.36 -8.73 2.60
N ILE A 139 -14.70 -8.36 3.69
CA ILE A 139 -15.28 -8.47 5.04
C ILE A 139 -14.90 -7.23 5.85
N ILE A 140 -15.89 -6.69 6.57
CA ILE A 140 -15.68 -5.63 7.55
C ILE A 140 -16.13 -6.19 8.91
N ASN A 141 -15.19 -6.35 9.82
CA ASN A 141 -15.45 -6.77 11.20
C ASN A 141 -15.29 -5.57 12.12
N LEU A 142 -16.38 -4.81 12.29
CA LEU A 142 -16.37 -3.60 13.09
C LEU A 142 -16.02 -3.85 14.58
N PRO A 143 -16.55 -4.89 15.26
CA PRO A 143 -16.17 -5.17 16.65
C PRO A 143 -14.68 -5.48 16.82
N ALA A 144 -14.08 -6.17 15.87
CA ALA A 144 -12.66 -6.52 15.91
C ALA A 144 -11.77 -5.43 15.31
N MET A 145 -12.35 -4.39 14.72
CA MET A 145 -11.64 -3.33 14.00
C MET A 145 -10.72 -3.88 12.90
N VAL A 146 -11.21 -4.86 12.12
CA VAL A 146 -10.46 -5.55 11.08
C VAL A 146 -11.23 -5.52 9.76
N VAL A 147 -10.52 -5.22 8.69
CA VAL A 147 -11.00 -5.30 7.31
C VAL A 147 -10.24 -6.40 6.58
N THR A 148 -10.96 -7.31 5.94
CA THR A 148 -10.35 -8.33 5.09
C THR A 148 -10.52 -7.93 3.62
N VAL A 149 -9.41 -7.84 2.93
CA VAL A 149 -9.37 -7.53 1.50
C VAL A 149 -8.93 -8.74 0.70
N LYS A 150 -9.41 -8.83 -0.53
CA LYS A 150 -9.01 -9.84 -1.50
C LYS A 150 -8.14 -9.20 -2.57
N GLY A 151 -6.93 -9.71 -2.69
CA GLY A 151 -5.96 -9.26 -3.69
C GLY A 151 -6.18 -9.90 -5.08
N PRO A 152 -5.45 -9.42 -6.10
CA PRO A 152 -5.61 -9.85 -7.50
C PRO A 152 -5.34 -11.33 -7.73
N ARG A 153 -4.52 -11.97 -6.89
CA ARG A 153 -4.22 -13.41 -6.92
C ARG A 153 -5.19 -14.25 -6.09
N GLY A 154 -6.33 -13.67 -5.67
CA GLY A 154 -7.33 -14.35 -4.84
C GLY A 154 -6.91 -14.56 -3.38
N ARG A 155 -5.79 -14.01 -2.94
CA ARG A 155 -5.35 -14.08 -1.54
C ARG A 155 -6.13 -13.08 -0.69
N TYR A 156 -6.48 -13.51 0.51
CA TYR A 156 -7.11 -12.67 1.52
C TYR A 156 -6.08 -12.16 2.51
N VAL A 157 -6.15 -10.89 2.83
CA VAL A 157 -5.30 -10.22 3.82
C VAL A 157 -6.20 -9.46 4.78
N SER A 158 -5.98 -9.64 6.08
CA SER A 158 -6.69 -8.90 7.12
C SER A 158 -5.84 -7.75 7.63
N VAL A 159 -6.43 -6.56 7.64
CA VAL A 159 -5.78 -5.31 8.04
C VAL A 159 -6.50 -4.76 9.26
N ALA A 160 -5.78 -4.51 10.33
CA ALA A 160 -6.30 -3.82 11.50
C ALA A 160 -6.48 -2.32 11.19
N VAL A 161 -7.64 -1.78 11.54
CA VAL A 161 -7.98 -0.35 11.38
C VAL A 161 -8.10 0.26 12.77
N GLU A 162 -7.21 1.20 13.10
CA GLU A 162 -7.16 1.78 14.45
C GLU A 162 -8.28 2.79 14.73
N ASN A 163 -8.78 3.43 13.68
CA ASN A 163 -9.80 4.47 13.81
C ASN A 163 -11.18 3.94 13.40
N GLN A 164 -12.12 3.97 14.35
CA GLN A 164 -13.49 3.54 14.14
C GLN A 164 -14.24 4.37 13.07
N GLU A 165 -13.91 5.62 12.90
CA GLU A 165 -14.54 6.46 11.87
C GLU A 165 -14.12 5.98 10.47
N ILE A 166 -12.86 5.58 10.29
CA ILE A 166 -12.38 5.05 9.01
C ILE A 166 -13.13 3.77 8.65
N ILE A 167 -13.23 2.81 9.57
CA ILE A 167 -13.85 1.51 9.26
C ILE A 167 -15.35 1.62 8.97
N LYS A 168 -16.04 2.63 9.55
CA LYS A 168 -17.46 2.89 9.27
C LYS A 168 -17.71 3.48 7.89
N GLU A 169 -16.71 4.15 7.29
CA GLU A 169 -16.78 4.73 5.95
C GLU A 169 -16.58 3.69 4.85
N LEU A 170 -16.13 2.48 5.19
CA LEU A 170 -15.80 1.43 4.22
C LEU A 170 -17.04 0.60 3.86
N ASN A 171 -17.04 0.07 2.63
CA ASN A 171 -18.11 -0.79 2.15
C ASN A 171 -17.56 -2.11 1.60
N VAL A 172 -18.30 -3.20 1.85
CA VAL A 172 -18.01 -4.50 1.22
C VAL A 172 -18.23 -4.39 -0.29
N GLY A 173 -17.31 -4.94 -1.07
CA GLY A 173 -17.31 -4.82 -2.53
C GLY A 173 -16.56 -3.58 -3.06
N GLU A 174 -16.14 -2.68 -2.19
CA GLU A 174 -15.38 -1.50 -2.57
C GLU A 174 -13.98 -1.88 -3.06
N VAL A 175 -13.55 -1.23 -4.15
CA VAL A 175 -12.19 -1.40 -4.69
C VAL A 175 -11.28 -0.33 -4.10
N VAL A 176 -10.11 -0.75 -3.65
CA VAL A 176 -9.11 0.11 -3.01
C VAL A 176 -7.74 -0.17 -3.61
N ILE A 177 -6.96 0.87 -3.86
CA ILE A 177 -5.55 0.71 -4.23
C ILE A 177 -4.73 0.76 -2.94
N MET A 178 -4.11 -0.37 -2.59
CA MET A 178 -3.27 -0.47 -1.40
C MET A 178 -1.80 -0.45 -1.78
N THR A 179 -1.03 0.36 -1.08
CA THR A 179 0.43 0.37 -1.13
C THR A 179 0.95 -0.03 0.24
N TYR A 180 1.79 -1.06 0.27
CA TYR A 180 2.51 -1.51 1.44
C TYR A 180 4.00 -1.37 1.17
N ALA A 181 4.75 -0.83 2.10
CA ALA A 181 6.20 -0.77 2.01
C ALA A 181 6.84 -1.09 3.35
N GLU A 182 7.95 -1.80 3.29
CA GLU A 182 8.83 -2.06 4.41
C GLU A 182 10.16 -1.37 4.17
N ALA A 183 10.69 -0.75 5.21
CA ALA A 183 12.01 -0.17 5.15
C ALA A 183 12.73 -0.36 6.47
N MET A 184 14.04 -0.53 6.39
CA MET A 184 14.91 -0.61 7.54
C MET A 184 15.86 0.58 7.53
N ALA A 185 15.82 1.39 8.56
CA ALA A 185 16.82 2.41 8.80
C ALA A 185 17.80 1.93 9.86
N ILE A 186 19.07 1.94 9.54
CA ILE A 186 20.12 1.52 10.48
C ILE A 186 20.63 2.75 11.22
N SER A 187 20.20 2.91 12.45
CA SER A 187 20.90 3.76 13.39
C SER A 187 21.96 2.89 14.09
N LEU A 188 23.20 2.93 13.63
CA LEU A 188 24.31 2.16 14.22
C LEU A 188 24.68 2.72 15.59
N LYS A 189 23.71 2.73 16.50
CA LYS A 189 23.96 3.02 17.87
C LYS A 189 24.38 1.72 18.56
N LYS A 190 25.69 1.56 18.75
CA LYS A 190 26.22 0.42 19.51
C LYS A 190 25.61 0.43 20.91
N ILE A 191 24.90 -0.62 21.24
CA ILE A 191 24.35 -0.84 22.57
C ILE A 191 25.43 -1.58 23.35
N LYS A 192 25.89 -0.97 24.44
CA LYS A 192 26.86 -1.59 25.34
C LYS A 192 26.18 -2.63 26.22
#